data_6850116d7fb42607c2392649e3853671
#
_entry.id   6850116d7fb42607c2392649e3853671
#
_cell.length_a   1.000
_cell.length_b   1.000
_cell.length_c   1.000
_cell.angle_alpha   90.00
_cell.angle_beta   90.00
_cell.angle_gamma   90.00
#
_symmetry.space_group_name_H-M   'P 1'
#
loop_
_entity.id
_entity.type
_entity.pdbx_description
1 polymer ?
#
loop_
_entity_poly.entity_id
_entity_poly.type
_entity_poly.pdbx_seq_one_letter_code
_entity_poly.pdbx_strand_id
1 'polypeptide(L)'
;MNTTTIPKLREQLHEAYASGIDRIWIINVGDLKPKEVPIDFIMDYAWNPDAVKPGDEQPWLERFSKSIFGEKYAKETADLIAKYSKYNLLRKPEAQVPGLFNEHEMLVMSQRWQEANGKA
;
A
#
# COMPACT_ATOMS: atom_id res chain seq x y z
N MET A 1 4.94 2.81 9.38
CA MET A 1 4.45 1.52 8.86
C MET A 1 3.62 1.74 7.60
N ASN A 2 3.82 0.91 6.60
CA ASN A 2 3.03 0.95 5.37
C ASN A 2 1.70 0.22 5.60
N THR A 3 0.69 0.93 6.07
CA THR A 3 -0.62 0.37 6.41
C THR A 3 -1.68 0.64 5.35
N THR A 4 -1.35 1.42 4.34
CA THR A 4 -2.26 1.77 3.23
C THR A 4 -1.84 0.99 1.98
N THR A 5 -2.80 0.33 1.34
CA THR A 5 -2.54 -0.35 0.07
C THR A 5 -2.55 0.65 -1.08
N ILE A 6 -1.74 0.39 -2.10
CA ILE A 6 -1.68 1.24 -3.30
C ILE A 6 -3.03 1.28 -4.03
N PRO A 7 -3.75 0.17 -4.23
CA PRO A 7 -5.06 0.21 -4.87
C PRO A 7 -6.06 1.13 -4.17
N LYS A 8 -6.12 1.08 -2.84
CA LYS A 8 -7.03 1.93 -2.08
C LYS A 8 -6.62 3.40 -2.16
N LEU A 9 -5.33 3.67 -2.07
CA LEU A 9 -4.79 5.02 -2.19
C LEU A 9 -5.10 5.62 -3.55
N ARG A 10 -4.89 4.85 -4.63
CA ARG A 10 -5.24 5.27 -5.99
C ARG A 10 -6.73 5.57 -6.11
N GLU A 11 -7.59 4.72 -5.60
CA GLU A 11 -9.03 4.91 -5.62
C GLU A 11 -9.45 6.23 -4.98
N GLN A 12 -8.94 6.53 -3.79
CA GLN A 12 -9.26 7.74 -3.06
C GLN A 12 -8.71 9.01 -3.74
N LEU A 13 -7.50 8.95 -4.25
CA LEU A 13 -6.90 10.06 -4.98
C LEU A 13 -7.65 10.34 -6.29
N HIS A 14 -8.06 9.29 -7.00
CA HIS A 14 -8.84 9.41 -8.22
C HIS A 14 -10.21 10.04 -7.94
N GLU A 15 -10.88 9.62 -6.89
CA GLU A 15 -12.16 10.18 -6.49
C GLU A 15 -12.05 11.67 -6.19
N ALA A 16 -11.02 12.09 -5.47
CA ALA A 16 -10.77 13.50 -5.19
C ALA A 16 -10.50 14.29 -6.47
N TYR A 17 -9.66 13.77 -7.35
CA TYR A 17 -9.33 14.42 -8.62
C TYR A 17 -10.55 14.52 -9.55
N ALA A 18 -11.30 13.45 -9.70
CA ALA A 18 -12.52 13.43 -10.54
C ALA A 18 -13.61 14.34 -10.00
N SER A 19 -13.62 14.63 -8.70
CA SER A 19 -14.56 15.57 -8.07
C SER A 19 -14.13 17.03 -8.20
N GLY A 20 -13.05 17.33 -8.90
CA GLY A 20 -12.58 18.69 -9.17
C GLY A 20 -11.53 19.22 -8.19
N ILE A 21 -11.00 18.38 -7.31
CA ILE A 21 -9.91 18.77 -6.40
C ILE A 21 -8.59 18.53 -7.14
N ASP A 22 -8.18 19.52 -7.93
CA ASP A 22 -7.04 19.39 -8.85
C ASP A 22 -5.98 20.48 -8.70
N ARG A 23 -6.11 21.38 -7.73
CA ARG A 23 -5.19 22.51 -7.58
C ARG A 23 -4.18 22.34 -6.46
N ILE A 24 -4.66 22.04 -5.27
CA ILE A 24 -3.81 21.88 -4.09
C ILE A 24 -4.25 20.64 -3.32
N TRP A 25 -3.31 19.77 -3.03
CA TRP A 25 -3.51 18.63 -2.15
C TRP A 25 -2.60 18.74 -0.94
N ILE A 26 -3.19 18.69 0.23
CA ILE A 26 -2.46 18.64 1.50
C ILE A 26 -2.77 17.28 2.13
N ILE A 27 -1.75 16.44 2.24
CA ILE A 27 -1.90 15.07 2.71
C ILE A 27 -1.06 14.89 3.98
N ASN A 28 -1.73 14.53 5.06
CA ASN A 28 -1.05 14.24 6.31
C ASN A 28 -0.55 12.79 6.28
N VAL A 29 0.76 12.63 6.34
CA VAL A 29 1.40 11.31 6.31
C VAL A 29 1.97 10.88 7.66
N GLY A 30 2.01 11.77 8.64
CA GLY A 30 2.70 11.53 9.89
C GLY A 30 4.21 11.50 9.68
N ASP A 31 4.88 10.48 10.23
CA ASP A 31 6.32 10.32 10.04
C ASP A 31 6.66 9.94 8.60
N LEU A 32 7.70 10.54 8.05
CA LEU A 32 8.13 10.26 6.67
C LEU A 32 8.60 8.82 6.49
N LYS A 33 9.37 8.33 7.45
CA LYS A 33 9.76 6.92 7.46
C LYS A 33 8.85 6.13 8.40
N PRO A 34 8.43 4.95 8.03
CA PRO A 34 8.74 4.18 6.81
C PRO A 34 7.65 4.30 5.71
N LYS A 35 7.17 5.51 5.44
CA LYS A 35 6.05 5.71 4.50
C LYS A 35 6.48 6.12 3.10
N GLU A 36 7.67 5.74 2.68
CA GLU A 36 8.24 6.09 1.39
C GLU A 36 7.37 5.59 0.22
N VAL A 37 6.84 4.38 0.31
CA VAL A 37 6.02 3.79 -0.76
C VAL A 37 4.75 4.60 -1.03
N PRO A 38 3.88 4.85 -0.04
CA PRO A 38 2.69 5.65 -0.30
C PRO A 38 3.00 7.09 -0.67
N ILE A 39 4.04 7.70 -0.10
CA ILE A 39 4.43 9.08 -0.44
C ILE A 39 4.87 9.16 -1.90
N ASP A 40 5.71 8.25 -2.36
CA ASP A 40 6.19 8.23 -3.74
C ASP A 40 5.03 8.00 -4.72
N PHE A 41 4.11 7.11 -4.39
CA PHE A 41 2.91 6.89 -5.20
C PHE A 41 2.05 8.16 -5.30
N ILE A 42 1.82 8.86 -4.20
CA ILE A 42 1.04 10.09 -4.18
C ILE A 42 1.69 11.14 -5.09
N MET A 43 3.01 11.28 -5.03
CA MET A 43 3.73 12.24 -5.86
C MET A 43 3.65 11.89 -7.34
N ASP A 44 3.82 10.63 -7.70
CA ASP A 44 3.69 10.16 -9.08
C ASP A 44 2.27 10.37 -9.60
N TYR A 45 1.28 10.04 -8.77
CA TYR A 45 -0.13 10.21 -9.14
C TYR A 45 -0.49 11.70 -9.32
N ALA A 46 -0.04 12.56 -8.42
CA ALA A 46 -0.30 14.00 -8.49
C ALA A 46 0.37 14.63 -9.73
N TRP A 47 1.53 14.11 -10.13
CA TRP A 47 2.22 14.59 -11.33
C TRP A 47 1.41 14.28 -12.60
N ASN A 48 0.88 13.08 -12.72
CA ASN A 48 0.06 12.68 -13.86
C ASN A 48 -0.99 11.64 -13.45
N PRO A 49 -2.19 12.09 -13.02
CA PRO A 49 -3.25 11.17 -12.58
C PRO A 49 -3.70 10.18 -13.65
N ASP A 50 -3.59 10.55 -14.93
CA ASP A 50 -4.03 9.71 -16.03
C ASP A 50 -3.06 8.57 -16.35
N ALA A 51 -1.83 8.64 -15.85
CA ALA A 51 -0.81 7.62 -16.10
C ALA A 51 -1.02 6.35 -15.27
N VAL A 52 -1.74 6.44 -14.15
CA VAL A 52 -1.99 5.29 -13.25
C VAL A 52 -3.47 4.95 -13.30
N LYS A 53 -3.81 3.94 -14.09
CA LYS A 53 -5.18 3.46 -14.26
C LYS A 53 -5.48 2.31 -13.30
N PRO A 54 -6.78 1.92 -13.14
CA PRO A 54 -7.09 0.69 -12.39
C PRO A 54 -6.34 -0.50 -12.95
N GLY A 55 -5.69 -1.26 -12.09
CA GLY A 55 -4.88 -2.41 -12.48
C GLY A 55 -3.39 -2.10 -12.67
N ASP A 56 -2.99 -0.83 -12.66
CA ASP A 56 -1.59 -0.43 -12.84
C ASP A 56 -0.80 -0.36 -11.52
N GLU A 57 -1.45 -0.69 -10.41
CA GLU A 57 -0.84 -0.57 -9.08
C GLU A 57 0.33 -1.54 -8.89
N GLN A 58 0.18 -2.77 -9.30
CA GLN A 58 1.25 -3.76 -9.17
C GLN A 58 2.43 -3.45 -10.09
N PRO A 59 2.23 -3.13 -11.38
CA PRO A 59 3.32 -2.64 -12.22
C PRO A 59 4.03 -1.41 -11.68
N TRP A 60 3.30 -0.46 -11.09
CA TRP A 60 3.90 0.70 -10.44
C TRP A 60 4.82 0.28 -9.30
N LEU A 61 4.35 -0.63 -8.45
CA LEU A 61 5.11 -1.11 -7.30
C LEU A 61 6.37 -1.88 -7.74
N GLU A 62 6.28 -2.60 -8.84
CA GLU A 62 7.46 -3.26 -9.44
C GLU A 62 8.49 -2.24 -9.94
N ARG A 63 8.06 -1.15 -10.57
CA ARG A 63 8.96 -0.07 -11.00
C ARG A 63 9.61 0.62 -9.79
N PHE A 64 8.84 0.89 -8.75
CA PHE A 64 9.37 1.44 -7.50
C PHE A 64 10.43 0.52 -6.91
N SER A 65 10.15 -0.75 -6.80
CA SER A 65 11.08 -1.74 -6.25
C SER A 65 12.33 -1.87 -7.09
N LYS A 66 12.21 -1.80 -8.42
CA LYS A 66 13.35 -1.81 -9.34
C LYS A 66 14.27 -0.61 -9.10
N SER A 67 13.71 0.57 -8.88
CA SER A 67 14.52 1.78 -8.66
C SER A 67 15.27 1.77 -7.33
N ILE A 68 14.76 1.08 -6.32
CA ILE A 68 15.35 1.04 -4.97
C ILE A 68 16.25 -0.19 -4.77
N PHE A 69 15.80 -1.37 -5.22
CA PHE A 69 16.46 -2.64 -4.92
C PHE A 69 17.11 -3.32 -6.13
N GLY A 70 16.99 -2.73 -7.32
CA GLY A 70 17.51 -3.28 -8.55
C GLY A 70 16.56 -4.27 -9.24
N GLU A 71 16.84 -4.55 -10.51
CA GLU A 71 15.96 -5.35 -11.38
C GLU A 71 15.77 -6.79 -10.88
N LYS A 72 16.84 -7.39 -10.34
CA LYS A 72 16.84 -8.79 -9.90
C LYS A 72 15.78 -9.10 -8.87
N TYR A 73 15.53 -8.16 -7.95
CA TYR A 73 14.61 -8.34 -6.82
C TYR A 73 13.32 -7.53 -6.95
N ALA A 74 13.12 -6.82 -8.06
CA ALA A 74 12.01 -5.89 -8.20
C ALA A 74 10.65 -6.54 -7.99
N LYS A 75 10.39 -7.64 -8.69
CA LYS A 75 9.09 -8.33 -8.63
C LYS A 75 8.84 -8.95 -7.26
N GLU A 76 9.85 -9.62 -6.72
CA GLU A 76 9.75 -10.27 -5.40
C GLU A 76 9.53 -9.24 -4.30
N THR A 77 10.26 -8.14 -4.32
CA THR A 77 10.11 -7.06 -3.35
C THR A 77 8.75 -6.38 -3.48
N ALA A 78 8.26 -6.15 -4.70
CA ALA A 78 6.93 -5.61 -4.93
C ALA A 78 5.84 -6.51 -4.33
N ASP A 79 5.95 -7.82 -4.51
CA ASP A 79 5.01 -8.77 -3.93
C ASP A 79 5.05 -8.75 -2.39
N LEU A 80 6.24 -8.65 -1.81
CA LEU A 80 6.39 -8.56 -0.36
C LEU A 80 5.78 -7.28 0.22
N ILE A 81 6.00 -6.14 -0.43
CA ILE A 81 5.42 -4.86 0.00
C ILE A 81 3.90 -4.91 -0.11
N ALA A 82 3.36 -5.43 -1.19
CA ALA A 82 1.93 -5.57 -1.39
C ALA A 82 1.29 -6.46 -0.33
N LYS A 83 1.90 -7.58 -0.02
CA LYS A 83 1.44 -8.50 1.03
C LYS A 83 1.51 -7.87 2.41
N TYR A 84 2.61 -7.19 2.72
CA TYR A 84 2.78 -6.51 3.99
C TYR A 84 1.67 -5.47 4.22
N SER A 85 1.42 -4.63 3.22
CA SER A 85 0.35 -3.63 3.29
C SER A 85 -1.03 -4.27 3.45
N LYS A 86 -1.28 -5.36 2.75
CA LYS A 86 -2.53 -6.10 2.82
C LYS A 86 -2.76 -6.70 4.22
N TYR A 87 -1.72 -7.26 4.84
CA TYR A 87 -1.83 -7.75 6.20
C TYR A 87 -2.20 -6.66 7.19
N ASN A 88 -1.64 -5.48 7.04
CA ASN A 88 -1.92 -4.35 7.94
C ASN A 88 -3.33 -3.79 7.77
N LEU A 89 -4.04 -4.11 6.67
CA LEU A 89 -5.45 -3.76 6.51
C LEU A 89 -6.39 -4.55 7.43
N LEU A 90 -5.93 -5.65 8.01
CA LEU A 90 -6.75 -6.43 8.95
C LEU A 90 -7.17 -5.57 10.14
N ARG A 91 -6.31 -4.65 10.54
CA ARG A 91 -6.62 -3.67 11.57
C ARG A 91 -5.74 -2.43 11.41
N LYS A 92 -6.33 -1.24 11.53
CA LYS A 92 -5.57 0.00 11.47
C LYS A 92 -4.59 0.12 12.65
N PRO A 93 -3.46 0.82 12.48
CA PRO A 93 -2.47 0.96 13.56
C PRO A 93 -3.05 1.49 14.87
N GLU A 94 -4.00 2.40 14.79
CA GLU A 94 -4.65 3.00 15.96
C GLU A 94 -5.45 1.97 16.76
N ALA A 95 -5.87 0.89 16.13
CA ALA A 95 -6.62 -0.20 16.77
C ALA A 95 -5.73 -1.39 17.14
N GLN A 96 -4.44 -1.35 16.82
CA GLN A 96 -3.46 -2.36 17.20
C GLN A 96 -2.99 -2.09 18.62
N VAL A 97 -3.18 -3.06 19.49
CA VAL A 97 -2.83 -2.96 20.91
C VAL A 97 -1.79 -4.00 21.29
N PRO A 98 -1.06 -3.82 22.40
CA PRO A 98 -0.16 -4.85 22.89
C PRO A 98 -0.88 -6.18 23.04
N GLY A 99 -0.28 -7.26 22.55
CA GLY A 99 -0.87 -8.59 22.56
C GLY A 99 -1.70 -8.96 21.34
N LEU A 100 -2.03 -8.01 20.45
CA LEU A 100 -2.74 -8.30 19.20
C LEU A 100 -1.98 -9.30 18.31
N PHE A 101 -0.65 -9.22 18.31
CA PHE A 101 0.22 -10.08 17.54
C PHE A 101 0.90 -11.14 18.40
N ASN A 102 0.22 -11.67 19.44
CA ASN A 102 0.71 -12.85 20.15
C ASN A 102 0.62 -14.09 19.24
N GLU A 103 1.23 -15.19 19.65
CA GLU A 103 1.32 -16.40 18.81
C GLU A 103 -0.07 -16.89 18.34
N HIS A 104 -1.03 -16.92 19.24
CA HIS A 104 -2.38 -17.37 18.91
C HIS A 104 -3.08 -16.43 17.90
N GLU A 105 -3.02 -15.13 18.15
CA GLU A 105 -3.63 -14.14 17.27
C GLU A 105 -2.97 -14.13 15.88
N MET A 106 -1.67 -14.26 15.82
CA MET A 106 -0.94 -14.35 14.55
C MET A 106 -1.38 -15.57 13.76
N LEU A 107 -1.61 -16.71 14.43
CA LEU A 107 -2.07 -17.92 13.78
C LEU A 107 -3.49 -17.73 13.19
N VAL A 108 -4.40 -17.16 13.98
CA VAL A 108 -5.77 -16.89 13.55
C VAL A 108 -5.79 -15.92 12.37
N MET A 109 -4.97 -14.86 12.40
CA MET A 109 -4.87 -13.90 11.32
C MET A 109 -4.32 -14.54 10.04
N SER A 110 -3.32 -15.40 10.18
CA SER A 110 -2.76 -16.15 9.07
C SER A 110 -3.80 -17.07 8.42
N GLN A 111 -4.58 -17.78 9.22
CA GLN A 111 -5.66 -18.63 8.73
C GLN A 111 -6.72 -17.84 7.99
N ARG A 112 -7.18 -16.73 8.57
CA ARG A 112 -8.16 -15.84 7.92
C ARG A 112 -7.65 -15.31 6.59
N TRP A 113 -6.38 -14.97 6.54
CA TRP A 113 -5.77 -14.48 5.30
C TRP A 113 -5.76 -15.57 4.23
N GLN A 114 -5.40 -16.80 4.60
CA GLN A 114 -5.41 -17.94 3.68
C GLN A 114 -6.83 -18.24 3.16
N GLU A 115 -7.81 -18.20 4.03
CA GLU A 115 -9.21 -18.38 3.65
C GLU A 115 -9.68 -17.31 2.67
N ALA A 116 -9.32 -16.05 2.90
CA ALA A 116 -9.71 -14.92 2.07
C ALA A 116 -9.02 -14.90 0.71
N ASN A 117 -7.81 -15.45 0.58
CA ASN A 117 -6.98 -15.35 -0.62
C ASN A 117 -6.68 -16.69 -1.29
N GLY A 118 -7.33 -17.73 -0.82
CA GLY A 118 -7.01 -19.08 -1.24
C GLY A 118 -5.70 -19.58 -0.64
N LYS A 119 -5.55 -20.88 -0.60
CA LYS A 119 -4.31 -21.52 -0.12
C LYS A 119 -3.24 -21.37 -1.22
N ALA A 120 -2.26 -20.56 -0.92
CA ALA A 120 -1.07 -20.48 -1.75
C ALA A 120 -0.17 -21.68 -1.46
#